data_dec310d6fdf4b10710ee18e9aaaf8ac1
#
_entry.id   dec310d6fdf4b10710ee18e9aaaf8ac1
#
_cell.length_a   1.000
_cell.length_b   1.000
_cell.length_c   1.000
_cell.angle_alpha   90.00
_cell.angle_beta   90.00
_cell.angle_gamma   90.00
#
_symmetry.space_group_name_H-M   'P 1'
#
loop_
_entity.id
_entity.type
_entity.pdbx_description
1 polymer ?
#
loop_
_entity_poly.entity_id
_entity_poly.type
_entity_poly.pdbx_seq_one_letter_code
_entity_poly.pdbx_strand_id
1 'polypeptide(L)'
;PFEISMFADPSGAFTTGAAMVAKVEYHLKRHFNTNLKDKRVAVFGATGPVGGCIAVMAAKQGAHVELVAHSSLEDARNKALAYNNRYDVSIGYVDGISDYAKKSVLDNADVALCAAAAGIRVISAKQIASSKTLKVVADVNAVAPTGAEGVEVKMDGLEIADTKVLGIGALAIGDLKYKTQHNMLKEMLETEKPLYLEFMAALEFARRLTQAS
;
A
#
# COMPACT_ATOMS: atom_id res chain seq x y z
N PRO A 1 -7.77 38.14 -4.11
CA PRO A 1 -8.31 36.81 -3.90
C PRO A 1 -7.75 36.23 -2.62
N PHE A 2 -8.55 35.46 -1.88
CA PHE A 2 -8.06 34.76 -0.70
C PHE A 2 -7.41 33.47 -1.17
N GLU A 3 -6.20 33.20 -0.68
CA GLU A 3 -5.55 31.91 -0.81
C GLU A 3 -5.56 31.24 0.57
N ILE A 4 -6.00 30.00 0.62
CA ILE A 4 -6.05 29.19 1.85
C ILE A 4 -5.31 27.89 1.65
N SER A 5 -4.73 27.36 2.71
CA SER A 5 -4.18 26.00 2.71
C SER A 5 -5.30 24.98 2.61
N MET A 6 -5.06 23.89 1.87
CA MET A 6 -5.99 22.78 1.71
C MET A 6 -5.29 21.47 2.06
N PHE A 7 -5.91 20.67 2.92
CA PHE A 7 -5.53 19.30 3.22
C PHE A 7 -6.63 18.34 2.78
N ALA A 8 -6.30 17.45 1.86
CA ALA A 8 -7.20 16.42 1.38
C ALA A 8 -6.77 15.05 1.89
N ASP A 9 -7.65 14.39 2.63
CA ASP A 9 -7.45 13.01 3.10
C ASP A 9 -8.81 12.29 3.20
N PRO A 10 -9.48 12.01 2.07
CA PRO A 10 -10.83 11.45 2.05
C PRO A 10 -10.86 10.11 2.78
N SER A 11 -11.64 10.05 3.86
CA SER A 11 -11.76 8.89 4.76
C SER A 11 -10.41 8.36 5.29
N GLY A 12 -9.39 9.21 5.36
CA GLY A 12 -8.04 8.81 5.76
C GLY A 12 -7.30 7.96 4.74
N ALA A 13 -7.76 7.89 3.50
CA ALA A 13 -7.20 7.00 2.49
C ALA A 13 -5.81 7.44 2.01
N PHE A 14 -5.58 8.74 1.88
CA PHE A 14 -4.31 9.26 1.39
C PHE A 14 -3.19 9.02 2.38
N THR A 15 -3.41 9.37 3.65
CA THR A 15 -2.41 9.16 4.71
C THR A 15 -2.21 7.68 5.05
N THR A 16 -3.24 6.83 4.95
CA THR A 16 -3.12 5.38 5.11
C THR A 16 -2.28 4.76 3.99
N GLY A 17 -2.58 5.11 2.73
CA GLY A 17 -1.82 4.65 1.58
C GLY A 17 -0.36 5.10 1.64
N ALA A 18 -0.13 6.36 2.00
CA ALA A 18 1.20 6.93 2.17
C ALA A 18 2.02 6.19 3.24
N ALA A 19 1.42 5.94 4.41
CA ALA A 19 2.07 5.21 5.50
C ALA A 19 2.43 3.77 5.08
N MET A 20 1.52 3.06 4.40
CA MET A 20 1.78 1.71 3.92
C MET A 20 2.94 1.69 2.92
N VAL A 21 2.92 2.55 1.90
CA VAL A 21 3.96 2.61 0.88
C VAL A 21 5.31 2.99 1.49
N ALA A 22 5.36 4.00 2.35
CA ALA A 22 6.59 4.44 3.01
C ALA A 22 7.22 3.33 3.89
N LYS A 23 6.39 2.57 4.63
CA LYS A 23 6.87 1.42 5.42
C LYS A 23 7.40 0.30 4.52
N VAL A 24 6.75 0.00 3.42
CA VAL A 24 7.24 -0.98 2.45
C VAL A 24 8.60 -0.55 1.89
N GLU A 25 8.74 0.70 1.47
CA GLU A 25 10.02 1.24 0.98
C GLU A 25 11.12 1.15 2.03
N TYR A 26 10.81 1.52 3.28
CA TYR A 26 11.74 1.43 4.40
C TYR A 26 12.26 0.01 4.60
N HIS A 27 11.36 -0.99 4.65
CA HIS A 27 11.75 -2.38 4.88
C HIS A 27 12.44 -3.01 3.66
N LEU A 28 12.03 -2.66 2.42
CA LEU A 28 12.75 -3.05 1.21
C LEU A 28 14.20 -2.52 1.23
N LYS A 29 14.40 -1.26 1.64
CA LYS A 29 15.73 -0.68 1.74
C LYS A 29 16.55 -1.33 2.85
N ARG A 30 15.97 -1.49 4.02
CA ARG A 30 16.67 -1.97 5.23
C ARG A 30 17.08 -3.45 5.13
N HIS A 31 16.20 -4.31 4.63
CA HIS A 31 16.40 -5.76 4.66
C HIS A 31 16.85 -6.37 3.34
N PHE A 32 16.54 -5.72 2.22
CA PHE A 32 16.85 -6.23 0.89
C PHE A 32 17.75 -5.31 0.07
N ASN A 33 18.18 -4.16 0.62
CA ASN A 33 18.97 -3.12 -0.06
C ASN A 33 18.41 -2.73 -1.43
N THR A 34 17.09 -2.63 -1.55
CA THR A 34 16.37 -2.29 -2.78
C THR A 34 15.26 -1.25 -2.49
N ASN A 35 14.53 -0.84 -3.51
CA ASN A 35 13.38 0.05 -3.42
C ASN A 35 12.23 -0.48 -4.30
N LEU A 36 11.16 0.31 -4.48
CA LEU A 36 10.00 -0.08 -5.30
C LEU A 36 10.25 -0.05 -6.80
N LYS A 37 11.28 0.66 -7.27
CA LYS A 37 11.57 0.73 -8.71
C LYS A 37 11.82 -0.66 -9.27
N ASP A 38 11.18 -0.97 -10.39
CA ASP A 38 11.25 -2.24 -11.12
C ASP A 38 10.75 -3.46 -10.30
N LYS A 39 10.07 -3.25 -9.16
CA LYS A 39 9.44 -4.34 -8.39
C LYS A 39 8.03 -4.61 -8.88
N ARG A 40 7.66 -5.88 -8.86
CA ARG A 40 6.28 -6.31 -9.11
C ARG A 40 5.46 -6.19 -7.84
N VAL A 41 4.44 -5.35 -7.89
CA VAL A 41 3.57 -5.04 -6.75
C VAL A 41 2.15 -5.49 -7.05
N ALA A 42 1.66 -6.46 -6.29
CA ALA A 42 0.28 -6.94 -6.36
C ALA A 42 -0.59 -6.20 -5.33
N VAL A 43 -1.66 -5.53 -5.78
CA VAL A 43 -2.57 -4.77 -4.92
C VAL A 43 -3.92 -5.46 -4.83
N PHE A 44 -4.25 -5.97 -3.66
CA PHE A 44 -5.53 -6.57 -3.32
C PHE A 44 -6.46 -5.52 -2.70
N GLY A 45 -7.72 -5.48 -3.12
CA GLY A 45 -8.68 -4.45 -2.70
C GLY A 45 -8.49 -3.09 -3.40
N ALA A 46 -7.92 -3.10 -4.60
CA ALA A 46 -7.56 -1.91 -5.38
C ALA A 46 -8.76 -1.10 -5.91
N THR A 47 -9.98 -1.64 -5.84
CA THR A 47 -11.20 -0.91 -6.18
C THR A 47 -11.65 0.07 -5.10
N GLY A 48 -11.15 -0.11 -3.86
CA GLY A 48 -11.38 0.79 -2.74
C GLY A 48 -10.44 2.01 -2.73
N PRO A 49 -10.75 3.02 -1.90
CA PRO A 49 -10.00 4.29 -1.89
C PRO A 49 -8.53 4.11 -1.47
N VAL A 50 -8.24 3.32 -0.42
CA VAL A 50 -6.86 3.05 0.02
C VAL A 50 -6.11 2.27 -1.05
N GLY A 51 -6.72 1.19 -1.59
CA GLY A 51 -6.10 0.36 -2.62
C GLY A 51 -5.74 1.14 -3.88
N GLY A 52 -6.61 2.05 -4.32
CA GLY A 52 -6.32 2.94 -5.44
C GLY A 52 -5.13 3.88 -5.15
N CYS A 53 -5.08 4.47 -3.95
CA CYS A 53 -3.98 5.36 -3.55
C CYS A 53 -2.63 4.63 -3.56
N ILE A 54 -2.55 3.46 -2.92
CA ILE A 54 -1.30 2.69 -2.85
C ILE A 54 -0.84 2.23 -4.24
N ALA A 55 -1.76 1.85 -5.12
CA ALA A 55 -1.44 1.47 -6.48
C ALA A 55 -0.81 2.62 -7.27
N VAL A 56 -1.42 3.81 -7.22
CA VAL A 56 -0.88 5.01 -7.90
C VAL A 56 0.44 5.45 -7.27
N MET A 57 0.54 5.48 -5.94
CA MET A 57 1.79 5.84 -5.25
C MET A 57 2.93 4.91 -5.65
N ALA A 58 2.72 3.59 -5.63
CA ALA A 58 3.73 2.59 -5.99
C ALA A 58 4.13 2.70 -7.47
N ALA A 59 3.18 2.89 -8.37
CA ALA A 59 3.45 3.09 -9.80
C ALA A 59 4.29 4.36 -10.04
N LYS A 60 4.00 5.45 -9.35
CA LYS A 60 4.80 6.69 -9.41
C LYS A 60 6.23 6.52 -8.86
N GLN A 61 6.50 5.46 -8.08
CA GLN A 61 7.86 5.09 -7.66
C GLN A 61 8.57 4.14 -8.65
N GLY A 62 7.97 3.90 -9.81
CA GLY A 62 8.53 3.04 -10.85
C GLY A 62 8.30 1.54 -10.64
N ALA A 63 7.34 1.17 -9.79
CA ALA A 63 6.93 -0.22 -9.62
C ALA A 63 6.05 -0.69 -10.79
N HIS A 64 6.15 -1.99 -11.13
CA HIS A 64 5.19 -2.68 -11.99
C HIS A 64 4.00 -3.11 -11.15
N VAL A 65 2.93 -2.32 -11.16
CA VAL A 65 1.75 -2.52 -10.31
C VAL A 65 0.67 -3.27 -11.05
N GLU A 66 0.09 -4.29 -10.40
CA GLU A 66 -1.08 -5.03 -10.87
C GLU A 66 -2.21 -4.96 -9.85
N LEU A 67 -3.39 -4.54 -10.29
CA LEU A 67 -4.61 -4.62 -9.51
C LEU A 67 -5.14 -6.05 -9.56
N VAL A 68 -5.22 -6.70 -8.42
CA VAL A 68 -5.67 -8.09 -8.34
C VAL A 68 -7.20 -8.11 -8.26
N ALA A 69 -7.84 -8.66 -9.29
CA ALA A 69 -9.28 -8.82 -9.33
C ALA A 69 -9.76 -9.79 -8.25
N HIS A 70 -10.80 -9.42 -7.53
CA HIS A 70 -11.42 -10.26 -6.49
C HIS A 70 -12.69 -10.97 -6.99
N SER A 71 -13.53 -10.28 -7.74
CA SER A 71 -14.82 -10.78 -8.23
C SER A 71 -15.04 -10.50 -9.72
N SER A 72 -14.42 -9.46 -10.26
CA SER A 72 -14.58 -9.03 -11.64
C SER A 72 -13.25 -8.52 -12.19
N LEU A 73 -12.77 -9.19 -13.23
CA LEU A 73 -11.58 -8.75 -13.96
C LEU A 73 -11.84 -7.44 -14.72
N GLU A 74 -13.08 -7.25 -15.16
CA GLU A 74 -13.51 -6.03 -15.86
C GLU A 74 -13.47 -4.81 -14.94
N ASP A 75 -13.90 -4.94 -13.68
CA ASP A 75 -13.82 -3.85 -12.70
C ASP A 75 -12.38 -3.47 -12.40
N ALA A 76 -11.49 -4.45 -12.25
CA ALA A 76 -10.06 -4.20 -12.06
C ALA A 76 -9.45 -3.49 -13.29
N ARG A 77 -9.81 -3.92 -14.50
CA ARG A 77 -9.42 -3.28 -15.76
C ARG A 77 -9.86 -1.84 -15.82
N ASN A 78 -11.15 -1.59 -15.57
CA ASN A 78 -11.73 -0.24 -15.65
C ASN A 78 -11.08 0.70 -14.63
N LYS A 79 -10.79 0.22 -13.43
CA LYS A 79 -10.04 0.98 -12.41
C LYS A 79 -8.60 1.26 -12.85
N ALA A 80 -7.89 0.27 -13.37
CA ALA A 80 -6.52 0.47 -13.87
C ALA A 80 -6.49 1.55 -14.98
N LEU A 81 -7.38 1.47 -15.95
CA LEU A 81 -7.51 2.46 -17.03
C LEU A 81 -7.82 3.87 -16.47
N ALA A 82 -8.74 3.97 -15.50
CA ALA A 82 -9.06 5.25 -14.87
C ALA A 82 -7.86 5.87 -14.13
N TYR A 83 -7.09 5.07 -13.41
CA TYR A 83 -5.88 5.54 -12.73
C TYR A 83 -4.80 5.93 -13.72
N ASN A 84 -4.57 5.13 -14.76
CA ASN A 84 -3.58 5.42 -15.80
C ASN A 84 -3.87 6.76 -16.48
N ASN A 85 -5.12 6.98 -16.90
CA ASN A 85 -5.53 8.23 -17.56
C ASN A 85 -5.45 9.45 -16.63
N ARG A 86 -5.79 9.28 -15.34
CA ARG A 86 -5.84 10.40 -14.41
C ARG A 86 -4.48 10.81 -13.87
N TYR A 87 -3.60 9.86 -13.65
CA TYR A 87 -2.35 10.08 -12.91
C TYR A 87 -1.09 9.91 -13.76
N ASP A 88 -1.24 9.63 -15.05
CA ASP A 88 -0.14 9.36 -15.98
C ASP A 88 0.80 8.28 -15.42
N VAL A 89 0.27 7.10 -15.21
CA VAL A 89 0.96 5.90 -14.72
C VAL A 89 0.62 4.70 -15.59
N SER A 90 1.37 3.59 -15.43
CA SER A 90 1.10 2.33 -16.11
C SER A 90 0.81 1.24 -15.08
N ILE A 91 -0.46 1.09 -14.72
CA ILE A 91 -0.97 0.08 -13.80
C ILE A 91 -1.68 -1.00 -14.61
N GLY A 92 -1.29 -2.25 -14.41
CA GLY A 92 -1.94 -3.43 -14.99
C GLY A 92 -3.06 -3.98 -14.09
N TYR A 93 -3.66 -5.06 -14.56
CA TYR A 93 -4.67 -5.80 -13.80
C TYR A 93 -4.52 -7.29 -14.09
N VAL A 94 -4.86 -8.12 -13.10
CA VAL A 94 -4.68 -9.57 -13.18
C VAL A 94 -5.82 -10.29 -12.47
N ASP A 95 -6.13 -11.49 -12.93
CA ASP A 95 -7.10 -12.37 -12.26
C ASP A 95 -6.54 -12.85 -10.90
N GLY A 96 -7.31 -12.70 -9.85
CA GLY A 96 -7.07 -13.19 -8.50
C GLY A 96 -8.33 -13.79 -7.88
N ILE A 97 -9.31 -14.19 -8.69
CA ILE A 97 -10.60 -14.71 -8.21
C ILE A 97 -10.42 -16.08 -7.56
N SER A 98 -9.68 -16.99 -8.20
CA SER A 98 -9.40 -18.31 -7.64
C SER A 98 -8.11 -18.35 -6.81
N ASP A 99 -8.00 -19.32 -5.90
CA ASP A 99 -6.77 -19.54 -5.12
C ASP A 99 -5.58 -19.88 -6.01
N TYR A 100 -5.80 -20.56 -7.13
CA TYR A 100 -4.78 -20.86 -8.13
C TYR A 100 -4.29 -19.58 -8.81
N ALA A 101 -5.19 -18.69 -9.22
CA ALA A 101 -4.85 -17.40 -9.82
C ALA A 101 -4.07 -16.51 -8.82
N LYS A 102 -4.55 -16.40 -7.57
CA LYS A 102 -3.83 -15.68 -6.51
C LYS A 102 -2.42 -16.21 -6.30
N LYS A 103 -2.26 -17.54 -6.26
CA LYS A 103 -0.93 -18.16 -6.13
C LYS A 103 -0.02 -17.74 -7.28
N SER A 104 -0.51 -17.79 -8.51
CA SER A 104 0.27 -17.36 -9.68
C SER A 104 0.71 -15.91 -9.60
N VAL A 105 -0.16 -15.02 -9.11
CA VAL A 105 0.17 -13.60 -8.86
C VAL A 105 1.30 -13.49 -7.83
N LEU A 106 1.16 -14.16 -6.69
CA LEU A 106 2.15 -14.08 -5.59
C LEU A 106 3.50 -14.73 -5.95
N ASP A 107 3.51 -15.77 -6.79
CA ASP A 107 4.75 -16.39 -7.27
C ASP A 107 5.59 -15.45 -8.15
N ASN A 108 4.98 -14.38 -8.67
CA ASN A 108 5.61 -13.39 -9.52
C ASN A 108 5.73 -12.00 -8.86
N ALA A 109 5.17 -11.79 -7.68
CA ALA A 109 5.21 -10.52 -6.98
C ALA A 109 6.43 -10.42 -6.04
N ASP A 110 7.05 -9.25 -5.98
CA ASP A 110 8.01 -8.89 -4.93
C ASP A 110 7.30 -8.38 -3.66
N VAL A 111 6.17 -7.70 -3.84
CA VAL A 111 5.40 -7.05 -2.77
C VAL A 111 3.91 -7.32 -2.96
N ALA A 112 3.22 -7.66 -1.89
CA ALA A 112 1.76 -7.76 -1.85
C ALA A 112 1.18 -6.71 -0.87
N LEU A 113 0.24 -5.89 -1.36
CA LEU A 113 -0.41 -4.83 -0.60
C LEU A 113 -1.90 -5.17 -0.45
N CYS A 114 -2.34 -5.40 0.79
CA CYS A 114 -3.71 -5.79 1.11
C CYS A 114 -4.49 -4.59 1.68
N ALA A 115 -5.47 -4.13 0.92
CA ALA A 115 -6.41 -3.07 1.29
C ALA A 115 -7.87 -3.50 1.05
N ALA A 116 -8.16 -4.77 1.25
CA ALA A 116 -9.49 -5.33 1.15
C ALA A 116 -10.38 -4.87 2.32
N ALA A 117 -11.68 -5.14 2.23
CA ALA A 117 -12.62 -4.81 3.30
C ALA A 117 -12.24 -5.51 4.61
N ALA A 118 -12.58 -4.86 5.72
CA ALA A 118 -12.31 -5.36 7.06
C ALA A 118 -12.91 -6.75 7.27
N GLY A 119 -12.13 -7.67 7.87
CA GLY A 119 -12.55 -9.05 8.11
C GLY A 119 -12.56 -9.96 6.88
N ILE A 120 -12.03 -9.51 5.75
CA ILE A 120 -11.93 -10.32 4.51
C ILE A 120 -10.49 -10.77 4.28
N ARG A 121 -10.26 -12.07 4.38
CA ARG A 121 -8.97 -12.68 4.02
C ARG A 121 -8.83 -12.79 2.50
N VAL A 122 -7.73 -12.26 1.97
CA VAL A 122 -7.44 -12.29 0.52
C VAL A 122 -6.23 -13.15 0.19
N ILE A 123 -5.29 -13.32 1.12
CA ILE A 123 -4.07 -14.15 0.97
C ILE A 123 -3.97 -15.12 2.15
N SER A 124 -3.76 -16.41 1.87
CA SER A 124 -3.51 -17.43 2.90
C SER A 124 -2.03 -17.55 3.26
N ALA A 125 -1.73 -18.04 4.48
CA ALA A 125 -0.37 -18.33 4.92
C ALA A 125 0.34 -19.32 3.98
N LYS A 126 -0.39 -20.32 3.48
CA LYS A 126 0.13 -21.29 2.50
C LYS A 126 0.57 -20.63 1.19
N GLN A 127 -0.19 -19.64 0.70
CA GLN A 127 0.16 -18.88 -0.50
C GLN A 127 1.42 -18.03 -0.28
N ILE A 128 1.56 -17.40 0.89
CA ILE A 128 2.75 -16.65 1.25
C ILE A 128 3.97 -17.57 1.35
N ALA A 129 3.86 -18.66 2.09
CA ALA A 129 4.95 -19.62 2.31
C ALA A 129 5.43 -20.30 1.02
N SER A 130 4.53 -20.51 0.06
CA SER A 130 4.87 -21.13 -1.22
C SER A 130 5.34 -20.15 -2.30
N SER A 131 5.31 -18.87 -2.04
CA SER A 131 5.76 -17.82 -2.98
C SER A 131 7.28 -17.85 -3.15
N LYS A 132 7.76 -17.61 -4.38
CA LYS A 132 9.19 -17.69 -4.71
C LYS A 132 9.92 -16.36 -4.64
N THR A 133 9.21 -15.27 -4.85
CA THR A 133 9.79 -13.93 -5.06
C THR A 133 9.37 -12.90 -4.02
N LEU A 134 8.31 -13.21 -3.27
CA LEU A 134 7.69 -12.30 -2.32
C LEU A 134 8.66 -11.90 -1.19
N LYS A 135 8.81 -10.61 -0.96
CA LYS A 135 9.67 -10.03 0.06
C LYS A 135 8.89 -9.40 1.20
N VAL A 136 7.79 -8.69 0.85
CA VAL A 136 7.01 -7.93 1.81
C VAL A 136 5.52 -8.13 1.56
N VAL A 137 4.77 -8.37 2.62
CA VAL A 137 3.30 -8.33 2.64
C VAL A 137 2.87 -7.26 3.63
N ALA A 138 2.11 -6.28 3.18
CA ALA A 138 1.53 -5.24 4.05
C ALA A 138 0.01 -5.32 4.04
N ASP A 139 -0.63 -5.16 5.20
CA ASP A 139 -2.06 -5.29 5.37
C ASP A 139 -2.63 -4.18 6.26
N VAL A 140 -3.60 -3.42 5.75
CA VAL A 140 -4.29 -2.35 6.51
C VAL A 140 -5.45 -2.86 7.36
N ASN A 141 -5.79 -4.15 7.27
CA ASN A 141 -6.95 -4.70 7.97
C ASN A 141 -6.61 -5.06 9.43
N ALA A 142 -7.20 -4.30 10.36
CA ALA A 142 -7.05 -4.53 11.80
C ALA A 142 -8.11 -5.49 12.38
N VAL A 143 -9.11 -5.89 11.59
CA VAL A 143 -10.22 -6.73 12.02
C VAL A 143 -9.97 -8.18 11.63
N ALA A 144 -10.11 -9.09 12.58
CA ALA A 144 -9.95 -10.53 12.31
C ALA A 144 -11.11 -11.08 11.45
N PRO A 145 -10.82 -11.96 10.48
CA PRO A 145 -9.51 -12.36 10.03
C PRO A 145 -8.80 -11.23 9.28
N THR A 146 -7.46 -11.14 9.45
CA THR A 146 -6.64 -10.20 8.68
C THR A 146 -6.68 -10.50 7.19
N GLY A 147 -6.43 -9.50 6.34
CA GLY A 147 -6.43 -9.64 4.89
C GLY A 147 -5.37 -10.62 4.40
N ALA A 148 -4.17 -10.58 4.98
CA ALA A 148 -3.11 -11.54 4.76
C ALA A 148 -2.90 -12.40 6.01
N GLU A 149 -3.09 -13.72 5.87
CA GLU A 149 -2.92 -14.67 6.98
C GLU A 149 -1.46 -14.71 7.43
N GLY A 150 -1.24 -14.65 8.75
CA GLY A 150 0.09 -14.61 9.34
C GLY A 150 0.68 -13.19 9.46
N VAL A 151 0.09 -12.18 8.85
CA VAL A 151 0.44 -10.78 9.12
C VAL A 151 -0.35 -10.32 10.35
N GLU A 152 0.34 -10.26 11.49
CA GLU A 152 -0.25 -9.74 12.73
C GLU A 152 -0.32 -8.21 12.69
N VAL A 153 -1.34 -7.65 13.35
CA VAL A 153 -1.62 -6.20 13.31
C VAL A 153 -0.46 -5.31 13.80
N LYS A 154 0.41 -5.83 14.68
CA LYS A 154 1.56 -5.10 15.24
C LYS A 154 2.87 -5.33 14.47
N MET A 155 2.90 -6.21 13.49
CA MET A 155 4.13 -6.47 12.71
C MET A 155 4.62 -5.20 12.03
N ASP A 156 5.93 -4.98 12.09
CA ASP A 156 6.63 -3.88 11.43
C ASP A 156 7.96 -4.39 10.87
N GLY A 157 7.90 -5.11 9.75
CA GLY A 157 9.05 -5.72 9.11
C GLY A 157 9.56 -6.98 9.82
N LEU A 158 8.70 -7.69 10.52
CA LEU A 158 9.01 -9.00 11.10
C LEU A 158 8.73 -10.10 10.08
N GLU A 159 9.52 -11.18 10.13
CA GLU A 159 9.27 -12.35 9.28
C GLU A 159 7.92 -13.00 9.63
N ILE A 160 7.12 -13.27 8.61
CA ILE A 160 5.89 -14.08 8.75
C ILE A 160 6.32 -15.52 9.02
N ALA A 161 5.67 -16.18 9.99
CA ALA A 161 6.04 -17.51 10.46
C ALA A 161 6.40 -18.49 9.31
N ASP A 162 7.51 -19.21 9.49
CA ASP A 162 8.06 -20.20 8.55
C ASP A 162 8.45 -19.64 7.16
N THR A 163 8.64 -18.32 7.05
CA THR A 163 9.02 -17.68 5.78
C THR A 163 10.15 -16.65 5.98
N LYS A 164 10.70 -16.15 4.86
CA LYS A 164 11.58 -14.97 4.81
C LYS A 164 10.84 -13.70 4.36
N VAL A 165 9.53 -13.78 4.24
CA VAL A 165 8.67 -12.68 3.86
C VAL A 165 8.39 -11.79 5.06
N LEU A 166 8.58 -10.49 4.93
CA LEU A 166 8.32 -9.53 5.99
C LEU A 166 6.85 -9.12 6.01
N GLY A 167 6.25 -9.14 7.19
CA GLY A 167 4.90 -8.66 7.45
C GLY A 167 4.89 -7.21 7.96
N ILE A 168 3.96 -6.40 7.46
CA ILE A 168 3.66 -5.06 7.97
C ILE A 168 2.16 -4.99 8.26
N GLY A 169 1.81 -4.87 9.53
CA GLY A 169 0.42 -4.93 9.99
C GLY A 169 -0.24 -3.57 10.17
N ALA A 170 -1.54 -3.63 10.35
CA ALA A 170 -2.42 -2.47 10.36
C ALA A 170 -2.09 -1.43 11.44
N LEU A 171 -1.63 -1.84 12.63
CA LEU A 171 -1.27 -0.90 13.70
C LEU A 171 0.05 -0.18 13.41
N ALA A 172 1.03 -0.85 12.81
CA ALA A 172 2.26 -0.21 12.39
C ALA A 172 2.02 0.83 11.29
N ILE A 173 1.13 0.51 10.34
CA ILE A 173 0.68 1.45 9.31
C ILE A 173 -0.11 2.61 9.95
N GLY A 174 -1.02 2.30 10.87
CA GLY A 174 -1.87 3.27 11.56
C GLY A 174 -1.09 4.28 12.41
N ASP A 175 -0.03 3.84 13.08
CA ASP A 175 0.85 4.73 13.85
C ASP A 175 1.55 5.76 12.93
N LEU A 176 2.14 5.29 11.84
CA LEU A 176 2.77 6.19 10.86
C LEU A 176 1.73 7.09 10.18
N LYS A 177 0.55 6.56 9.84
CA LYS A 177 -0.57 7.32 9.28
C LYS A 177 -0.95 8.49 10.19
N TYR A 178 -1.14 8.22 11.49
CA TYR A 178 -1.48 9.26 12.48
C TYR A 178 -0.39 10.34 12.55
N LYS A 179 0.89 9.93 12.66
CA LYS A 179 2.03 10.87 12.66
C LYS A 179 2.09 11.70 11.38
N THR A 180 1.86 11.08 10.22
CA THR A 180 1.84 11.76 8.93
C THR A 180 0.75 12.83 8.90
N GLN A 181 -0.47 12.48 9.26
CA GLN A 181 -1.61 13.40 9.29
C GLN A 181 -1.37 14.58 10.25
N HIS A 182 -0.87 14.27 11.45
CA HIS A 182 -0.54 15.29 12.44
C HIS A 182 0.52 16.28 11.92
N ASN A 183 1.61 15.77 11.33
CA ASN A 183 2.68 16.62 10.82
C ASN A 183 2.26 17.44 9.60
N MET A 184 1.40 16.91 8.73
CA MET A 184 0.84 17.68 7.61
C MET A 184 -0.01 18.85 8.11
N LEU A 185 -0.87 18.63 9.11
CA LEU A 185 -1.68 19.70 9.72
C LEU A 185 -0.80 20.71 10.44
N LYS A 186 0.24 20.26 11.14
CA LYS A 186 1.20 21.16 11.80
C LYS A 186 1.93 22.05 10.80
N GLU A 187 2.41 21.50 9.69
CA GLU A 187 3.06 22.26 8.61
C GLU A 187 2.15 23.37 8.06
N MET A 188 0.84 23.09 7.91
CA MET A 188 -0.13 24.09 7.48
C MET A 188 -0.29 25.25 8.47
N LEU A 189 -0.15 24.97 9.77
CA LEU A 189 -0.24 26.00 10.82
C LEU A 189 1.03 26.85 10.93
N GLU A 190 2.18 26.27 10.63
CA GLU A 190 3.50 26.90 10.78
C GLU A 190 3.97 27.63 9.50
N THR A 191 3.29 27.42 8.37
CA THR A 191 3.68 27.99 7.07
C THR A 191 2.79 29.17 6.72
N GLU A 192 3.40 30.32 6.42
CA GLU A 192 2.67 31.52 6.02
C GLU A 192 2.07 31.43 4.61
N LYS A 193 2.69 30.64 3.72
CA LYS A 193 2.21 30.43 2.35
C LYS A 193 1.16 29.34 2.29
N PRO A 194 0.11 29.48 1.48
CA PRO A 194 -0.88 28.45 1.28
C PRO A 194 -0.26 27.14 0.80
N LEU A 195 -0.63 26.03 1.42
CA LEU A 195 -0.19 24.67 1.09
C LEU A 195 -1.37 23.85 0.54
N TYR A 196 -1.09 23.06 -0.49
CA TYR A 196 -2.04 22.11 -1.05
C TYR A 196 -1.52 20.69 -0.81
N LEU A 197 -1.99 20.06 0.27
CA LEU A 197 -1.53 18.77 0.74
C LEU A 197 -2.50 17.67 0.34
N GLU A 198 -2.04 16.77 -0.51
CA GLU A 198 -2.78 15.63 -1.05
C GLU A 198 -1.95 14.33 -0.93
N PHE A 199 -2.34 13.26 -1.63
CA PHE A 199 -1.76 11.93 -1.42
C PHE A 199 -0.24 11.84 -1.68
N MET A 200 0.32 12.56 -2.66
CA MET A 200 1.77 12.54 -2.88
C MET A 200 2.52 13.32 -1.81
N ALA A 201 1.97 14.45 -1.34
CA ALA A 201 2.50 15.16 -0.19
C ALA A 201 2.50 14.25 1.06
N ALA A 202 1.40 13.52 1.30
CA ALA A 202 1.32 12.56 2.39
C ALA A 202 2.44 11.50 2.33
N LEU A 203 2.78 11.00 1.13
CA LEU A 203 3.88 10.05 0.96
C LEU A 203 5.24 10.66 1.34
N GLU A 204 5.51 11.90 0.94
CA GLU A 204 6.76 12.58 1.31
C GLU A 204 6.86 12.82 2.83
N PHE A 205 5.76 13.17 3.50
CA PHE A 205 5.72 13.29 4.96
C PHE A 205 5.95 11.94 5.64
N ALA A 206 5.30 10.87 5.19
CA ALA A 206 5.46 9.53 5.74
C ALA A 206 6.92 9.04 5.61
N ARG A 207 7.57 9.28 4.46
CA ARG A 207 8.99 8.95 4.23
C ARG A 207 9.92 9.65 5.20
N ARG A 208 9.75 10.96 5.39
CA ARG A 208 10.57 11.73 6.37
C ARG A 208 10.47 11.13 7.76
N LEU A 209 9.27 10.73 8.18
CA LEU A 209 9.02 10.15 9.49
C LEU A 209 9.60 8.73 9.66
N THR A 210 9.65 7.92 8.60
CA THR A 210 10.28 6.59 8.65
C THR A 210 11.80 6.65 8.68
N GLN A 211 12.42 7.71 8.15
CA GLN A 211 13.87 7.88 8.16
C GLN A 211 14.39 8.44 9.49
N ALA A 212 13.54 9.13 10.24
CA ALA A 212 13.88 9.71 11.54
C ALA A 212 13.71 8.74 12.72
N SER A 213 13.18 7.55 12.50
CA SER A 213 12.95 6.48 13.47
C SER A 213 14.05 5.44 13.43
#